data_de6d85b99a7734293f4136b109e4ea4d
#
_entry.id   de6d85b99a7734293f4136b109e4ea4d
#
_cell.length_a   1.000
_cell.length_b   1.000
_cell.length_c   1.000
_cell.angle_alpha   90.00
_cell.angle_beta   90.00
_cell.angle_gamma   90.00
#
_symmetry.space_group_name_H-M   'P 1'
#
loop_
_entity.id
_entity.type
_entity.pdbx_description
1 polymer ?
#
loop_
_entity_poly.entity_id
_entity_poly.type
_entity_poly.pdbx_seq_one_letter_code
_entity_poly.pdbx_strand_id
1 'polypeptide(L)'
;MLLLWLALLLTVPFNLAALSSDQEIHPRISNPAFDTLFAHPTSELAARVVLLTLPLLQRPGNEGAYAALVLARLYSRSDAVHSLPGFLEWAKTELEEGDRDTEVSFVASLFELLAVLPGLLAAEHLQVLAGFMDGALLPHLRGSRTAAGSGLVRKLAVKARGRWWIARLGHRQSHGEL
;
A
#
# COMPACT_ATOMS: atom_id res chain seq x y z
N MET A 1 0.35 16.42 9.77
CA MET A 1 1.74 16.92 9.54
C MET A 1 2.79 15.83 9.75
N LEU A 2 2.79 15.07 10.86
CA LEU A 2 3.81 14.01 11.13
C LEU A 2 3.93 12.96 10.02
N LEU A 3 2.82 12.48 9.45
CA LEU A 3 2.83 11.51 8.34
C LEU A 3 3.53 12.03 7.08
N LEU A 4 3.39 13.31 6.76
CA LEU A 4 4.10 13.90 5.63
C LEU A 4 5.60 13.96 5.87
N TRP A 5 6.03 14.29 7.08
CA TRP A 5 7.43 14.23 7.47
C TRP A 5 7.98 12.80 7.38
N LEU A 6 7.20 11.82 7.86
CA LEU A 6 7.57 10.41 7.77
C LEU A 6 7.68 9.97 6.30
N ALA A 7 6.75 10.37 5.44
CA ALA A 7 6.83 10.07 4.01
C ALA A 7 8.08 10.68 3.35
N LEU A 8 8.50 11.89 3.76
CA LEU A 8 9.75 12.50 3.28
C LEU A 8 10.99 11.77 3.80
N LEU A 9 11.00 11.38 5.08
CA LEU A 9 12.11 10.61 5.66
C LEU A 9 12.31 9.26 4.95
N LEU A 10 11.24 8.61 4.50
CA LEU A 10 11.32 7.36 3.75
C LEU A 10 11.91 7.52 2.34
N THR A 11 12.09 8.73 1.82
CA THR A 11 12.80 8.96 0.54
C THR A 11 14.32 8.96 0.67
N VAL A 12 14.84 8.95 1.90
CA VAL A 12 16.28 8.96 2.17
C VAL A 12 16.90 7.61 1.77
N PRO A 13 18.07 7.60 1.09
CA PRO A 13 18.66 6.38 0.51
C PRO A 13 19.39 5.48 1.53
N PHE A 14 19.17 5.66 2.84
CA PHE A 14 19.74 4.79 3.87
C PHE A 14 18.90 3.53 4.06
N ASN A 15 19.56 2.37 4.20
CA ASN A 15 18.87 1.13 4.53
C ASN A 15 18.20 1.24 5.92
N LEU A 16 16.91 0.94 6.02
CA LEU A 16 16.16 1.01 7.28
C LEU A 16 16.68 0.01 8.31
N ALA A 17 17.23 -1.12 7.87
CA ALA A 17 17.84 -2.10 8.77
C ALA A 17 19.10 -1.53 9.48
N ALA A 18 19.83 -0.63 8.83
CA ALA A 18 20.99 0.00 9.44
C ALA A 18 20.62 1.00 10.56
N LEU A 19 19.38 1.45 10.60
CA LEU A 19 18.82 2.34 11.62
C LEU A 19 18.12 1.58 12.74
N SER A 20 17.89 0.28 12.55
CA SER A 20 17.33 -0.60 13.57
C SER A 20 18.47 -1.07 14.50
N SER A 21 18.30 -0.99 15.80
CA SER A 21 19.16 -1.71 16.74
C SER A 21 19.04 -3.22 16.46
N ASP A 22 20.13 -3.99 16.60
CA ASP A 22 20.29 -5.43 16.28
C ASP A 22 19.25 -6.41 16.91
N GLN A 23 18.19 -5.93 17.48
CA GLN A 23 17.09 -6.75 17.94
C GLN A 23 16.10 -6.98 16.81
N GLU A 24 16.15 -8.16 16.21
CA GLU A 24 15.03 -8.71 15.44
C GLU A 24 13.82 -8.82 16.38
N ILE A 25 13.04 -7.77 16.44
CA ILE A 25 11.73 -7.85 17.10
C ILE A 25 10.80 -8.49 16.06
N HIS A 26 10.60 -9.78 16.19
CA HIS A 26 9.33 -10.35 15.77
C HIS A 26 8.27 -9.67 16.66
N PRO A 27 7.43 -8.76 16.13
CA PRO A 27 6.35 -8.25 16.93
C PRO A 27 5.50 -9.46 17.31
N ARG A 28 5.56 -9.87 18.58
CA ARG A 28 4.66 -10.87 19.16
C ARG A 28 3.26 -10.25 19.27
N ILE A 29 2.72 -9.85 18.15
CA ILE A 29 1.34 -9.43 18.05
C ILE A 29 0.60 -10.72 17.71
N SER A 30 -0.02 -11.33 18.71
CA SER A 30 -0.79 -12.57 18.61
C SER A 30 -2.08 -12.39 17.79
N ASN A 31 -1.96 -11.81 16.60
CA ASN A 31 -3.06 -11.64 15.69
C ASN A 31 -2.68 -12.28 14.35
N PRO A 32 -3.36 -13.35 13.91
CA PRO A 32 -3.04 -14.06 12.67
C PRO A 32 -3.04 -13.17 11.41
N ALA A 33 -3.76 -12.04 11.42
CA ALA A 33 -3.72 -11.07 10.34
C ALA A 33 -2.33 -10.42 10.17
N PHE A 34 -1.52 -10.35 11.25
CA PHE A 34 -0.16 -9.81 11.18
C PHE A 34 0.89 -10.83 10.74
N ASP A 35 0.62 -12.14 10.88
CA ASP A 35 1.52 -13.18 10.40
C ASP A 35 1.64 -13.14 8.88
N THR A 36 0.54 -12.85 8.18
CA THR A 36 0.52 -12.66 6.73
C THR A 36 1.27 -11.39 6.33
N LEU A 37 1.07 -10.31 7.06
CA LEU A 37 1.66 -8.99 6.80
C LEU A 37 3.19 -9.02 6.87
N PHE A 38 3.76 -9.80 7.79
CA PHE A 38 5.20 -9.91 8.04
C PHE A 38 5.75 -11.32 7.71
N ALA A 39 5.16 -11.99 6.72
CA ALA A 39 5.64 -13.30 6.25
C ALA A 39 7.09 -13.27 5.71
N HIS A 40 7.59 -12.09 5.33
CA HIS A 40 8.98 -11.90 4.90
C HIS A 40 9.79 -11.14 5.95
N PRO A 41 11.12 -11.36 6.03
CA PRO A 41 11.99 -10.62 6.93
C PRO A 41 11.85 -9.12 6.68
N THR A 42 11.34 -8.39 7.65
CA THR A 42 11.08 -6.95 7.56
C THR A 42 11.86 -6.27 8.67
N SER A 43 12.56 -5.16 8.37
CA SER A 43 13.25 -4.43 9.41
C SER A 43 12.26 -3.93 10.47
N GLU A 44 12.70 -3.87 11.74
CA GLU A 44 11.87 -3.41 12.86
C GLU A 44 11.25 -2.04 12.57
N LEU A 45 12.04 -1.12 12.00
CA LEU A 45 11.57 0.21 11.68
C LEU A 45 10.48 0.18 10.61
N ALA A 46 10.64 -0.63 9.54
CA ALA A 46 9.62 -0.79 8.51
C ALA A 46 8.34 -1.40 9.08
N ALA A 47 8.44 -2.42 9.94
CA ALA A 47 7.30 -3.03 10.61
C ALA A 47 6.56 -2.02 11.49
N ARG A 48 7.28 -1.20 12.27
CA ARG A 48 6.69 -0.13 13.09
C ARG A 48 5.96 0.91 12.24
N VAL A 49 6.53 1.32 11.10
CA VAL A 49 5.89 2.25 10.16
C VAL A 49 4.59 1.66 9.62
N VAL A 50 4.60 0.40 9.20
CA VAL A 50 3.39 -0.30 8.73
C VAL A 50 2.34 -0.32 9.84
N LEU A 51 2.66 -0.83 11.04
CA LEU A 51 1.72 -0.92 12.16
C LEU A 51 1.14 0.43 12.59
N LEU A 52 1.92 1.51 12.49
CA LEU A 52 1.44 2.87 12.76
C LEU A 52 0.43 3.35 11.71
N THR A 53 0.62 2.96 10.45
CA THR A 53 -0.18 3.48 9.32
C THR A 53 -1.47 2.69 9.07
N LEU A 54 -1.51 1.39 9.36
CA LEU A 54 -2.68 0.53 9.10
C LEU A 54 -3.99 1.09 9.67
N PRO A 55 -4.09 1.45 10.97
CA PRO A 55 -5.34 1.97 11.52
C PRO A 55 -5.73 3.34 10.92
N LEU A 56 -4.77 4.07 10.37
CA LEU A 56 -5.03 5.37 9.74
C LEU A 56 -5.61 5.25 8.33
N LEU A 57 -5.39 4.11 7.64
CA LEU A 57 -6.01 3.85 6.34
C LEU A 57 -7.54 3.81 6.40
N GLN A 58 -8.09 3.40 7.54
CA GLN A 58 -9.53 3.30 7.77
C GLN A 58 -10.16 4.63 8.19
N ARG A 59 -9.35 5.65 8.52
CA ARG A 59 -9.86 6.94 8.98
C ARG A 59 -10.33 7.82 7.82
N PRO A 60 -11.45 8.53 8.00
CA PRO A 60 -11.94 9.48 7.01
C PRO A 60 -11.02 10.70 6.91
N GLY A 61 -11.01 11.33 5.72
CA GLY A 61 -10.26 12.56 5.49
C GLY A 61 -8.81 12.36 5.05
N ASN A 62 -7.95 13.32 5.38
CA ASN A 62 -6.57 13.34 4.88
C ASN A 62 -5.65 12.32 5.57
N GLU A 63 -6.03 11.78 6.72
CA GLU A 63 -5.18 10.83 7.47
C GLU A 63 -4.95 9.56 6.66
N GLY A 64 -6.01 9.00 6.05
CA GLY A 64 -5.91 7.83 5.17
C GLY A 64 -5.04 8.09 3.94
N ALA A 65 -5.19 9.25 3.30
CA ALA A 65 -4.38 9.63 2.15
C ALA A 65 -2.90 9.80 2.50
N TYR A 66 -2.58 10.37 3.67
CA TYR A 66 -1.20 10.50 4.14
C TYR A 66 -0.61 9.15 4.56
N ALA A 67 -1.39 8.28 5.19
CA ALA A 67 -0.97 6.92 5.50
C ALA A 67 -0.67 6.12 4.21
N ALA A 68 -1.53 6.24 3.20
CA ALA A 68 -1.31 5.65 1.88
C ALA A 68 -0.01 6.17 1.22
N LEU A 69 0.29 7.47 1.34
CA LEU A 69 1.54 8.04 0.84
C LEU A 69 2.77 7.49 1.58
N VAL A 70 2.71 7.36 2.91
CA VAL A 70 3.78 6.76 3.72
C VAL A 70 4.05 5.34 3.27
N LEU A 71 3.01 4.51 3.12
CA LEU A 71 3.14 3.12 2.64
C LEU A 71 3.65 3.06 1.21
N ALA A 72 3.21 3.96 0.32
CA ALA A 72 3.73 4.02 -1.05
C ALA A 72 5.25 4.32 -1.06
N ARG A 73 5.72 5.22 -0.21
CA ARG A 73 7.15 5.50 -0.06
C ARG A 73 7.91 4.35 0.57
N LEU A 74 7.35 3.70 1.58
CA LEU A 74 7.95 2.54 2.21
C LEU A 74 8.13 1.40 1.20
N TYR A 75 7.07 0.99 0.52
CA TYR A 75 7.11 -0.12 -0.44
C TYR A 75 7.80 0.20 -1.77
N SER A 76 8.13 1.46 -2.05
CA SER A 76 9.00 1.82 -3.19
C SER A 76 10.49 1.61 -2.91
N ARG A 77 10.87 1.32 -1.67
CA ARG A 77 12.25 1.10 -1.26
C ARG A 77 12.68 -0.34 -1.56
N SER A 78 13.92 -0.51 -2.01
CA SER A 78 14.49 -1.84 -2.28
C SER A 78 14.58 -2.74 -1.04
N ASP A 79 14.72 -2.15 0.15
CA ASP A 79 14.81 -2.86 1.42
C ASP A 79 13.44 -3.23 2.04
N ALA A 80 12.32 -2.75 1.48
CA ALA A 80 10.98 -3.01 1.99
C ALA A 80 9.99 -3.58 0.95
N VAL A 81 10.30 -3.47 -0.35
CA VAL A 81 9.38 -3.87 -1.43
C VAL A 81 9.00 -5.36 -1.40
N HIS A 82 9.86 -6.21 -0.88
CA HIS A 82 9.62 -7.65 -0.75
C HIS A 82 8.48 -7.99 0.22
N SER A 83 8.13 -7.09 1.13
CA SER A 83 6.99 -7.25 2.05
C SER A 83 5.66 -6.72 1.47
N LEU A 84 5.67 -6.08 0.30
CA LEU A 84 4.46 -5.59 -0.36
C LEU A 84 3.39 -6.67 -0.60
N PRO A 85 3.71 -7.90 -1.06
CA PRO A 85 2.70 -8.95 -1.22
C PRO A 85 1.95 -9.28 0.06
N GLY A 86 2.64 -9.35 1.20
CA GLY A 86 2.01 -9.59 2.51
C GLY A 86 1.02 -8.47 2.89
N PHE A 87 1.39 -7.22 2.64
CA PHE A 87 0.47 -6.10 2.84
C PHE A 87 -0.77 -6.19 1.94
N LEU A 88 -0.62 -6.58 0.67
CA LEU A 88 -1.75 -6.68 -0.26
C LEU A 88 -2.70 -7.84 0.10
N GLU A 89 -2.17 -8.97 0.60
CA GLU A 89 -3.01 -10.06 1.12
C GLU A 89 -3.76 -9.64 2.40
N TRP A 90 -3.08 -8.94 3.33
CA TRP A 90 -3.76 -8.35 4.48
C TRP A 90 -4.87 -7.39 4.04
N ALA A 91 -4.59 -6.50 3.10
CA ALA A 91 -5.58 -5.55 2.60
C ALA A 91 -6.78 -6.23 1.93
N LYS A 92 -6.57 -7.38 1.26
CA LYS A 92 -7.65 -8.19 0.69
C LYS A 92 -8.52 -8.80 1.79
N THR A 93 -7.93 -9.38 2.83
CA THR A 93 -8.68 -9.90 3.98
C THR A 93 -9.51 -8.80 4.65
N GLU A 94 -8.92 -7.62 4.83
CA GLU A 94 -9.62 -6.47 5.41
C GLU A 94 -10.78 -5.97 4.53
N LEU A 95 -10.67 -6.06 3.20
CA LEU A 95 -11.79 -5.76 2.28
C LEU A 95 -12.94 -6.76 2.40
N GLU A 96 -12.64 -8.03 2.70
CA GLU A 96 -13.62 -9.11 2.79
C GLU A 96 -14.30 -9.16 4.17
N GLU A 97 -13.57 -8.92 5.24
CA GLU A 97 -13.97 -9.14 6.64
C GLU A 97 -14.07 -7.85 7.47
N GLY A 98 -13.57 -6.72 6.94
CA GLY A 98 -13.48 -5.46 7.66
C GLY A 98 -14.83 -4.79 7.96
N ASP A 99 -14.78 -3.76 8.80
CA ASP A 99 -15.93 -3.00 9.23
C ASP A 99 -16.50 -2.16 8.08
N ARG A 100 -17.81 -2.29 7.86
CA ARG A 100 -18.56 -1.54 6.82
C ARG A 100 -18.57 -0.02 7.06
N ASP A 101 -18.47 0.42 8.30
CA ASP A 101 -18.47 1.85 8.62
C ASP A 101 -17.19 2.55 8.17
N THR A 102 -16.09 1.82 8.12
CA THR A 102 -14.78 2.33 7.66
C THR A 102 -14.47 2.00 6.20
N GLU A 103 -15.29 1.17 5.55
CA GLU A 103 -15.09 0.64 4.19
C GLU A 103 -14.75 1.74 3.17
N VAL A 104 -15.54 2.79 3.09
CA VAL A 104 -15.35 3.87 2.11
C VAL A 104 -13.99 4.55 2.28
N SER A 105 -13.60 4.81 3.52
CA SER A 105 -12.31 5.45 3.85
C SER A 105 -11.16 4.53 3.52
N PHE A 106 -11.27 3.25 3.85
CA PHE A 106 -10.26 2.24 3.57
C PHE A 106 -10.06 2.03 2.06
N VAL A 107 -11.13 1.82 1.31
CA VAL A 107 -11.10 1.68 -0.15
C VAL A 107 -10.53 2.94 -0.82
N ALA A 108 -10.88 4.14 -0.35
CA ALA A 108 -10.31 5.39 -0.83
C ALA A 108 -8.79 5.44 -0.60
N SER A 109 -8.32 5.07 0.60
CA SER A 109 -6.90 5.04 0.96
C SER A 109 -6.11 4.03 0.11
N LEU A 110 -6.68 2.85 -0.19
CA LEU A 110 -6.07 1.87 -1.09
C LEU A 110 -5.94 2.42 -2.51
N PHE A 111 -6.95 3.12 -3.04
CA PHE A 111 -6.84 3.76 -4.35
C PHE A 111 -5.84 4.92 -4.36
N GLU A 112 -5.69 5.68 -3.28
CA GLU A 112 -4.60 6.68 -3.17
C GLU A 112 -3.22 6.03 -3.19
N LEU A 113 -3.02 4.92 -2.47
CA LEU A 113 -1.80 4.12 -2.53
C LEU A 113 -1.50 3.69 -3.98
N LEU A 114 -2.49 3.09 -4.65
CA LEU A 114 -2.36 2.61 -6.03
C LEU A 114 -2.24 3.74 -7.07
N ALA A 115 -2.60 4.97 -6.72
CA ALA A 115 -2.36 6.13 -7.58
C ALA A 115 -0.91 6.64 -7.51
N VAL A 116 -0.17 6.31 -6.46
CA VAL A 116 1.21 6.77 -6.23
C VAL A 116 2.23 5.67 -6.51
N LEU A 117 2.00 4.48 -5.95
CA LEU A 117 2.97 3.39 -5.90
C LEU A 117 3.45 2.91 -7.28
N PRO A 118 2.59 2.75 -8.34
CA PRO A 118 3.04 2.26 -9.65
C PRO A 118 4.13 3.12 -10.29
N GLY A 119 4.13 4.44 -10.04
CA GLY A 119 5.15 5.35 -10.56
C GLY A 119 6.48 5.31 -9.80
N LEU A 120 6.55 4.56 -8.70
CA LEU A 120 7.71 4.44 -7.83
C LEU A 120 8.35 3.05 -7.88
N LEU A 121 7.66 2.05 -8.43
CA LEU A 121 8.09 0.65 -8.46
C LEU A 121 8.83 0.30 -9.74
N ALA A 122 9.75 -0.67 -9.64
CA ALA A 122 10.31 -1.35 -10.79
C ALA A 122 9.25 -2.24 -11.48
N ALA A 123 9.46 -2.53 -12.78
CA ALA A 123 8.51 -3.26 -13.62
C ALA A 123 8.09 -4.63 -13.06
N GLU A 124 9.04 -5.32 -12.42
CA GLU A 124 8.83 -6.66 -11.81
C GLU A 124 7.76 -6.66 -10.71
N HIS A 125 7.63 -5.56 -9.97
CA HIS A 125 6.66 -5.44 -8.87
C HIS A 125 5.28 -4.96 -9.33
N LEU A 126 5.16 -4.43 -10.56
CA LEU A 126 3.87 -3.94 -11.08
C LEU A 126 2.85 -5.07 -11.25
N GLN A 127 3.30 -6.30 -11.55
CA GLN A 127 2.40 -7.43 -11.74
C GLN A 127 1.64 -7.79 -10.46
N VAL A 128 2.30 -7.69 -9.30
CA VAL A 128 1.68 -7.93 -7.99
C VAL A 128 0.56 -6.93 -7.72
N LEU A 129 0.81 -5.64 -8.01
CA LEU A 129 -0.21 -4.59 -7.87
C LEU A 129 -1.39 -4.81 -8.82
N ALA A 130 -1.13 -5.25 -10.06
CA ALA A 130 -2.19 -5.54 -11.04
C ALA A 130 -3.09 -6.67 -10.52
N GLY A 131 -2.50 -7.76 -10.00
CA GLY A 131 -3.22 -8.87 -9.41
C GLY A 131 -4.15 -8.43 -8.27
N PHE A 132 -3.68 -7.60 -7.38
CA PHE A 132 -4.50 -7.05 -6.29
C PHE A 132 -5.61 -6.13 -6.80
N MET A 133 -5.27 -5.18 -7.70
CA MET A 133 -6.24 -4.22 -8.23
C MET A 133 -7.38 -4.92 -8.99
N ASP A 134 -7.05 -5.84 -9.89
CA ASP A 134 -8.03 -6.51 -10.75
C ASP A 134 -8.72 -7.69 -10.03
N GLY A 135 -8.02 -8.38 -9.13
CA GLY A 135 -8.51 -9.57 -8.42
C GLY A 135 -9.25 -9.30 -7.11
N ALA A 136 -8.97 -8.20 -6.43
CA ALA A 136 -9.57 -7.90 -5.13
C ALA A 136 -10.29 -6.54 -5.13
N LEU A 137 -9.57 -5.44 -5.36
CA LEU A 137 -10.09 -4.11 -5.10
C LEU A 137 -11.19 -3.66 -6.07
N LEU A 138 -11.05 -3.91 -7.38
CA LEU A 138 -12.09 -3.57 -8.35
C LEU A 138 -13.33 -4.46 -8.24
N PRO A 139 -13.24 -5.78 -8.02
CA PRO A 139 -14.38 -6.62 -7.70
C PRO A 139 -15.12 -6.17 -6.44
N HIS A 140 -14.38 -5.87 -5.36
CA HIS A 140 -14.96 -5.33 -4.12
C HIS A 140 -15.75 -4.03 -4.39
N LEU A 141 -15.14 -3.06 -5.12
CA LEU A 141 -15.81 -1.81 -5.49
C LEU A 141 -17.11 -2.05 -6.26
N ARG A 142 -17.17 -3.05 -7.15
CA ARG A 142 -18.40 -3.37 -7.90
C ARG A 142 -19.47 -4.03 -7.03
N GLY A 143 -19.05 -4.81 -6.03
CA GLY A 143 -19.94 -5.53 -5.12
C GLY A 143 -20.49 -4.65 -3.98
N SER A 144 -19.75 -3.64 -3.56
CA SER A 144 -20.13 -2.76 -2.46
C SER A 144 -20.99 -1.60 -2.94
N ARG A 145 -22.19 -1.45 -2.36
CA ARG A 145 -23.09 -0.30 -2.63
C ARG A 145 -22.54 1.00 -2.02
N THR A 146 -21.91 0.92 -0.86
CA THR A 146 -21.36 2.06 -0.13
C THR A 146 -20.16 2.64 -0.85
N ALA A 147 -19.15 1.82 -1.16
CA ALA A 147 -17.95 2.23 -1.87
C ALA A 147 -18.28 2.70 -3.32
N ALA A 148 -19.11 1.96 -4.07
CA ALA A 148 -19.51 2.34 -5.43
C ALA A 148 -20.35 3.63 -5.45
N GLY A 149 -21.14 3.91 -4.41
CA GLY A 149 -21.91 5.15 -4.24
C GLY A 149 -21.03 6.39 -4.02
N SER A 150 -19.82 6.22 -3.49
CA SER A 150 -18.90 7.32 -3.19
C SER A 150 -18.29 7.93 -4.45
N GLY A 151 -18.57 9.21 -4.70
CA GLY A 151 -17.95 9.97 -5.79
C GLY A 151 -16.42 10.10 -5.63
N LEU A 152 -15.93 10.18 -4.39
CA LEU A 152 -14.51 10.21 -4.09
C LEU A 152 -13.83 8.90 -4.52
N VAL A 153 -14.36 7.76 -4.09
CA VAL A 153 -13.79 6.43 -4.41
C VAL A 153 -13.74 6.22 -5.93
N ARG A 154 -14.82 6.56 -6.64
CA ARG A 154 -14.85 6.45 -8.12
C ARG A 154 -13.78 7.31 -8.78
N LYS A 155 -13.59 8.56 -8.34
CA LYS A 155 -12.56 9.46 -8.85
C LYS A 155 -11.15 8.88 -8.61
N LEU A 156 -10.90 8.35 -7.42
CA LEU A 156 -9.62 7.74 -7.06
C LEU A 156 -9.36 6.44 -7.82
N ALA A 157 -10.37 5.62 -8.06
CA ALA A 157 -10.26 4.41 -8.87
C ALA A 157 -9.82 4.74 -10.32
N VAL A 158 -10.41 5.76 -10.93
CA VAL A 158 -10.01 6.23 -12.28
C VAL A 158 -8.58 6.75 -12.26
N LYS A 159 -8.20 7.55 -11.25
CA LYS A 159 -6.84 8.08 -11.08
C LYS A 159 -5.82 6.95 -10.94
N ALA A 160 -6.06 5.98 -10.06
CA ALA A 160 -5.18 4.83 -9.83
C ALA A 160 -4.99 4.00 -11.10
N ARG A 161 -6.09 3.69 -11.79
CA ARG A 161 -6.04 2.94 -13.05
C ARG A 161 -5.28 3.67 -14.16
N GLY A 162 -5.47 4.98 -14.28
CA GLY A 162 -4.72 5.80 -15.25
C GLY A 162 -3.22 5.80 -14.94
N ARG A 163 -2.81 5.96 -13.68
CA ARG A 163 -1.42 5.92 -13.24
C ARG A 163 -0.76 4.56 -13.47
N TRP A 164 -1.49 3.49 -13.19
CA TRP A 164 -1.00 2.14 -13.47
C TRP A 164 -0.73 1.90 -14.97
N TRP A 165 -1.65 2.35 -15.85
CA TRP A 165 -1.44 2.25 -17.29
C TRP A 165 -0.22 3.05 -17.78
N ILE A 166 -0.04 4.26 -17.27
CA ILE A 166 1.12 5.11 -17.61
C ILE A 166 2.43 4.41 -17.18
N ALA A 167 2.50 3.87 -15.95
CA ALA A 167 3.67 3.15 -15.47
C ALA A 167 3.99 1.94 -16.36
N ARG A 168 2.97 1.15 -16.71
CA ARG A 168 3.15 -0.04 -17.58
C ARG A 168 3.63 0.30 -19.00
N LEU A 169 3.12 1.39 -19.58
CA LEU A 169 3.56 1.85 -20.91
C LEU A 169 5.01 2.36 -20.86
N GLY A 170 5.38 3.13 -19.83
CA GLY A 170 6.74 3.62 -19.64
C GLY A 170 7.77 2.50 -19.58
N HIS A 171 7.46 1.42 -18.86
CA HIS A 171 8.36 0.26 -18.77
C HIS A 171 8.47 -0.54 -20.07
N ARG A 172 7.42 -0.58 -20.90
CA ARG A 172 7.49 -1.24 -22.23
C ARG A 172 8.41 -0.51 -23.20
N GLN A 173 8.43 0.81 -23.15
CA GLN A 173 9.31 1.60 -24.02
C GLN A 173 10.78 1.44 -23.63
N SER A 174 11.09 1.32 -22.35
CA SER A 174 12.47 1.13 -21.87
C SER A 174 13.08 -0.25 -22.24
N HIS A 175 12.26 -1.25 -22.56
CA HIS A 175 12.70 -2.60 -22.93
C HIS A 175 12.57 -2.89 -24.45
N GLY A 176 12.04 -1.97 -25.24
CA GLY A 176 11.84 -2.11 -26.69
C GLY A 176 12.92 -1.46 -27.58
N GLU A 177 13.93 -0.84 -26.98
CA GLU A 177 15.06 -0.22 -27.69
C GLU A 177 16.35 -1.04 -27.57
N LEU A 178 16.30 -2.34 -27.91
CA LEU A 178 17.50 -3.13 -28.20
C LEU A 178 17.25 -3.96 -29.47
#